data_c6269887c90e97e776669b3e065a2b24
#
_entry.id   c6269887c90e97e776669b3e065a2b24
#
_cell.length_a   1.000
_cell.length_b   1.000
_cell.length_c   1.000
_cell.angle_alpha   90.00
_cell.angle_beta   90.00
_cell.angle_gamma   90.00
#
_symmetry.space_group_name_H-M   'P 1'
#
loop_
_entity.id
_entity.type
_entity.pdbx_description
1 polymer ?
#
loop_
_entity_poly.entity_id
_entity_poly.type
_entity_poly.pdbx_seq_one_letter_code
_entity_poly.pdbx_strand_id
1 'polypeptide(L)'
;MRHDPLIPAICVVTKIRVDTPDVKTFRVVGLDGKKPFEHIPGQCAMLSIPGVGEALFSITSSPTEPDFVEFSIKKCGCVTQWLHGMEEGQQITVRGPYGNGFPVDTDFAGKDLLFIAGGIGLAPLHSVINYCRYYRDRYGSIDIVYGSR
;
A
#
# COMPACT_ATOMS: atom_id res chain seq x y z
N MET A 1 -4.34 -9.64 20.96
CA MET A 1 -3.57 -10.73 20.28
C MET A 1 -2.55 -10.05 19.37
N ARG A 2 -1.27 -10.40 19.46
CA ARG A 2 -0.27 -9.85 18.53
C ARG A 2 -0.57 -10.38 17.13
N HIS A 3 -0.66 -9.49 16.14
CA HIS A 3 -0.76 -9.86 14.74
C HIS A 3 0.50 -10.63 14.31
N ASP A 4 0.34 -11.83 13.75
CA ASP A 4 1.43 -12.58 13.16
C ASP A 4 1.42 -12.32 11.63
N PRO A 5 2.45 -11.66 11.07
CA PRO A 5 2.48 -11.32 9.65
C PRO A 5 2.55 -12.53 8.71
N LEU A 6 2.85 -13.73 9.23
CA LEU A 6 2.90 -14.96 8.44
C LEU A 6 1.52 -15.62 8.29
N ILE A 7 0.57 -15.28 9.17
CA ILE A 7 -0.78 -15.85 9.12
C ILE A 7 -1.64 -15.03 8.16
N PRO A 8 -2.16 -15.64 7.08
CA PRO A 8 -3.03 -14.95 6.15
C PRO A 8 -4.36 -14.54 6.80
N ALA A 9 -4.77 -13.29 6.59
CA ALA A 9 -6.08 -12.79 6.98
C ALA A 9 -7.00 -12.70 5.75
N ILE A 10 -8.25 -13.15 5.89
CA ILE A 10 -9.27 -12.92 4.87
C ILE A 10 -9.72 -11.46 4.99
N CYS A 11 -9.65 -10.75 3.89
CA CYS A 11 -9.98 -9.34 3.80
C CYS A 11 -11.01 -9.09 2.69
N VAL A 12 -11.68 -7.95 2.76
CA VAL A 12 -12.67 -7.51 1.77
C VAL A 12 -12.14 -6.30 1.02
N VAL A 13 -12.28 -6.31 -0.30
CA VAL A 13 -12.03 -5.15 -1.15
C VAL A 13 -13.27 -4.24 -1.08
N THR A 14 -13.15 -3.12 -0.40
CA THR A 14 -14.28 -2.20 -0.16
C THR A 14 -14.38 -1.08 -1.19
N LYS A 15 -13.28 -0.78 -1.90
CA LYS A 15 -13.25 0.24 -2.94
C LYS A 15 -12.21 -0.08 -3.99
N ILE A 16 -12.55 0.15 -5.25
CA ILE A 16 -11.65 0.05 -6.39
C ILE A 16 -11.64 1.39 -7.14
N ARG A 17 -10.47 2.01 -7.25
CA ARG A 17 -10.28 3.22 -8.02
C ARG A 17 -9.43 2.93 -9.25
N VAL A 18 -9.87 3.36 -10.41
CA VAL A 18 -9.10 3.29 -11.66
C VAL A 18 -8.21 4.53 -11.71
N ASP A 19 -6.89 4.35 -11.60
CA ASP A 19 -5.93 5.46 -11.65
C ASP A 19 -5.43 5.70 -13.08
N THR A 20 -5.16 4.61 -13.82
CA THR A 20 -4.82 4.62 -15.25
C THR A 20 -5.44 3.39 -15.92
N PRO A 21 -5.39 3.25 -17.26
CA PRO A 21 -5.90 2.06 -17.94
C PRO A 21 -5.30 0.75 -17.45
N ASP A 22 -4.08 0.77 -16.90
CA ASP A 22 -3.35 -0.40 -16.43
C ASP A 22 -3.03 -0.38 -14.92
N VAL A 23 -3.50 0.63 -14.17
CA VAL A 23 -3.31 0.73 -12.71
C VAL A 23 -4.64 0.93 -12.01
N LYS A 24 -4.91 0.09 -11.02
CA LYS A 24 -6.04 0.24 -10.09
C LYS A 24 -5.54 0.28 -8.66
N THR A 25 -6.19 1.08 -7.82
CA THR A 25 -5.97 1.10 -6.38
C THR A 25 -7.12 0.39 -5.68
N PHE A 26 -6.76 -0.59 -4.86
CA PHE A 26 -7.69 -1.43 -4.10
C PHE A 26 -7.62 -1.06 -2.63
N ARG A 27 -8.76 -0.70 -2.04
CA ARG A 27 -8.90 -0.49 -0.61
C ARG A 27 -9.36 -1.78 0.06
N VAL A 28 -8.68 -2.18 1.12
CA VAL A 28 -8.86 -3.47 1.76
C VAL A 28 -9.04 -3.29 3.26
N VAL A 29 -10.02 -4.00 3.81
CA VAL A 29 -10.31 -4.09 5.24
C VAL A 29 -10.42 -5.54 5.67
N GLY A 30 -10.25 -5.83 6.96
CA GLY A 30 -10.55 -7.14 7.53
C GLY A 30 -12.05 -7.47 7.48
N LEU A 31 -12.40 -8.71 7.75
CA LEU A 31 -13.83 -9.14 7.81
C LEU A 31 -14.63 -8.40 8.89
N ASP A 32 -13.95 -7.87 9.91
CA ASP A 32 -14.54 -7.04 10.97
C ASP A 32 -14.72 -5.56 10.55
N GLY A 33 -14.41 -5.23 9.30
CA GLY A 33 -14.49 -3.87 8.75
C GLY A 33 -13.37 -2.94 9.19
N LYS A 34 -12.34 -3.45 9.87
CA LYS A 34 -11.20 -2.67 10.38
C LYS A 34 -9.95 -2.87 9.53
N LYS A 35 -8.98 -2.00 9.75
CA LYS A 35 -7.64 -2.13 9.19
C LYS A 35 -7.05 -3.50 9.56
N PRO A 36 -6.57 -4.29 8.59
CA PRO A 36 -6.17 -5.67 8.85
C PRO A 36 -4.89 -5.77 9.69
N PHE A 37 -4.00 -4.79 9.62
CA PHE A 37 -2.76 -4.72 10.40
C PHE A 37 -2.18 -3.29 10.38
N GLU A 38 -1.36 -2.98 11.39
CA GLU A 38 -0.56 -1.77 11.39
C GLU A 38 0.71 -1.97 10.56
N HIS A 39 1.18 -0.89 9.93
CA HIS A 39 2.40 -0.90 9.12
C HIS A 39 3.16 0.42 9.25
N ILE A 40 4.40 0.45 8.78
CA ILE A 40 5.18 1.67 8.60
C ILE A 40 5.35 1.98 7.12
N PRO A 41 5.56 3.26 6.73
CA PRO A 41 5.67 3.64 5.32
C PRO A 41 6.78 2.85 4.60
N GLY A 42 6.49 2.37 3.39
CA GLY A 42 7.44 1.59 2.59
C GLY A 42 7.37 0.08 2.78
N GLN A 43 6.58 -0.41 3.73
CA GLN A 43 6.32 -1.83 3.84
C GLN A 43 5.38 -2.33 2.74
N CYS A 44 5.36 -3.65 2.56
CA CYS A 44 4.57 -4.37 1.58
C CYS A 44 3.78 -5.51 2.23
N ALA A 45 2.84 -6.07 1.49
CA ALA A 45 2.09 -7.23 1.90
C ALA A 45 1.88 -8.19 0.73
N MET A 46 1.71 -9.46 1.05
CA MET A 46 1.38 -10.51 0.09
C MET A 46 -0.13 -10.59 -0.09
N LEU A 47 -0.59 -10.44 -1.31
CA LEU A 47 -1.99 -10.66 -1.69
C LEU A 47 -2.08 -12.01 -2.38
N SER A 48 -2.98 -12.86 -1.89
CA SER A 48 -3.16 -14.22 -2.39
C SER A 48 -4.59 -14.42 -2.84
N ILE A 49 -4.74 -15.10 -3.97
CA ILE A 49 -6.02 -15.45 -4.57
C ILE A 49 -6.05 -16.97 -4.73
N PRO A 50 -6.96 -17.68 -4.04
CA PRO A 50 -7.06 -19.12 -4.12
C PRO A 50 -7.17 -19.61 -5.57
N GLY A 51 -6.32 -20.58 -5.94
CA GLY A 51 -6.31 -21.16 -7.29
C GLY A 51 -5.65 -20.33 -8.38
N VAL A 52 -5.23 -19.09 -8.09
CA VAL A 52 -4.56 -18.20 -9.04
C VAL A 52 -3.10 -17.97 -8.69
N GLY A 53 -2.82 -17.69 -7.41
CA GLY A 53 -1.46 -17.43 -6.93
C GLY A 53 -1.39 -16.27 -5.95
N GLU A 54 -0.16 -15.88 -5.65
CA GLU A 54 0.13 -14.75 -4.76
C GLU A 54 1.22 -13.85 -5.33
N ALA A 55 1.19 -12.58 -4.93
CA ALA A 55 2.24 -11.62 -5.28
C ALA A 55 2.39 -10.56 -4.19
N LEU A 56 3.59 -9.99 -4.12
CA LEU A 56 3.96 -8.96 -3.16
C LEU A 56 3.66 -7.58 -3.73
N PHE A 57 2.97 -6.75 -2.94
CA PHE A 57 2.62 -5.38 -3.31
C PHE A 57 2.97 -4.40 -2.20
N SER A 58 3.47 -3.23 -2.59
CA SER A 58 3.69 -2.12 -1.66
C SER A 58 2.36 -1.62 -1.10
N ILE A 59 2.32 -1.35 0.20
CA ILE A 59 1.19 -0.70 0.84
C ILE A 59 1.27 0.79 0.47
N THR A 60 0.25 1.30 -0.20
CA THR A 60 0.23 2.67 -0.73
C THR A 60 -0.47 3.67 0.18
N SER A 61 -1.37 3.21 1.04
CA SER A 61 -1.96 4.04 2.09
C SER A 61 -0.92 4.41 3.16
N SER A 62 -1.07 5.60 3.72
CA SER A 62 -0.28 5.99 4.90
C SER A 62 -0.70 5.17 6.13
N PRO A 63 0.23 4.84 7.05
CA PRO A 63 -0.15 4.26 8.36
C PRO A 63 -1.09 5.15 9.17
N THR A 64 -1.16 6.44 8.85
CA THR A 64 -2.09 7.40 9.48
C THR A 64 -3.55 7.19 9.10
N GLU A 65 -3.83 6.37 8.07
CA GLU A 65 -5.18 5.92 7.76
C GLU A 65 -5.62 4.90 8.80
N PRO A 66 -6.68 5.17 9.60
CA PRO A 66 -7.03 4.31 10.74
C PRO A 66 -7.80 3.06 10.34
N ASP A 67 -8.50 3.08 9.20
CA ASP A 67 -9.57 2.12 8.92
C ASP A 67 -9.21 1.08 7.86
N PHE A 68 -8.23 1.34 6.99
CA PHE A 68 -7.95 0.50 5.84
C PHE A 68 -6.47 0.48 5.44
N VAL A 69 -6.14 -0.44 4.54
CA VAL A 69 -4.91 -0.40 3.73
C VAL A 69 -5.25 -0.32 2.25
N GLU A 70 -4.39 0.31 1.45
CA GLU A 70 -4.55 0.39 -0.01
C GLU A 70 -3.33 -0.17 -0.74
N PHE A 71 -3.60 -0.70 -1.92
CA PHE A 71 -2.60 -1.23 -2.85
C PHE A 71 -2.85 -0.70 -4.24
N SER A 72 -1.90 0.02 -4.83
CA SER A 72 -1.94 0.43 -6.23
C SER A 72 -1.22 -0.60 -7.08
N ILE A 73 -1.96 -1.25 -7.96
CA ILE A 73 -1.52 -2.46 -8.66
C ILE A 73 -1.55 -2.22 -10.17
N LYS A 74 -0.38 -2.37 -10.80
CA LYS A 74 -0.27 -2.37 -12.25
C LYS A 74 -0.58 -3.76 -12.80
N LYS A 75 -1.39 -3.80 -13.85
CA LYS A 75 -1.75 -5.03 -14.57
C LYS A 75 -0.56 -5.52 -15.40
N CYS A 76 0.09 -6.61 -14.98
CA CYS A 76 1.30 -7.10 -15.66
C CYS A 76 1.50 -8.63 -15.60
N GLY A 77 0.55 -9.39 -15.08
CA GLY A 77 0.67 -10.86 -14.98
C GLY A 77 -0.60 -11.51 -14.48
N CYS A 78 -0.60 -12.82 -14.29
CA CYS A 78 -1.77 -13.62 -13.97
C CYS A 78 -2.51 -13.11 -12.72
N VAL A 79 -1.80 -12.96 -11.60
CA VAL A 79 -2.38 -12.46 -10.33
C VAL A 79 -2.95 -11.06 -10.49
N THR A 80 -2.20 -10.16 -11.13
CA THR A 80 -2.65 -8.77 -11.34
C THR A 80 -3.79 -8.66 -12.34
N GLN A 81 -3.84 -9.53 -13.34
CA GLN A 81 -5.01 -9.62 -14.25
C GLN A 81 -6.27 -10.00 -13.50
N TRP A 82 -6.16 -11.01 -12.64
CA TRP A 82 -7.27 -11.46 -11.83
C TRP A 82 -7.75 -10.36 -10.87
N LEU A 83 -6.80 -9.70 -10.15
CA LEU A 83 -7.11 -8.57 -9.29
C LEU A 83 -7.84 -7.44 -10.04
N HIS A 84 -7.41 -7.12 -11.25
CA HIS A 84 -8.06 -6.11 -12.08
C HIS A 84 -9.48 -6.47 -12.54
N GLY A 85 -9.84 -7.75 -12.50
CA GLY A 85 -11.21 -8.24 -12.75
C GLY A 85 -12.09 -8.30 -11.50
N MET A 86 -11.56 -7.98 -10.32
CA MET A 86 -12.32 -7.97 -9.07
C MET A 86 -13.35 -6.85 -9.02
N GLU A 87 -14.41 -7.12 -8.25
CA GLU A 87 -15.44 -6.16 -7.89
C GLU A 87 -15.40 -5.85 -6.40
N GLU A 88 -15.92 -4.68 -6.03
CA GLU A 88 -16.07 -4.31 -4.63
C GLU A 88 -16.95 -5.30 -3.88
N GLY A 89 -16.60 -5.63 -2.65
CA GLY A 89 -17.24 -6.66 -1.84
C GLY A 89 -16.61 -8.05 -1.93
N GLN A 90 -15.76 -8.30 -2.92
CA GLN A 90 -15.08 -9.59 -3.04
C GLN A 90 -13.95 -9.74 -2.02
N GLN A 91 -13.60 -10.97 -1.71
CA GLN A 91 -12.60 -11.31 -0.71
C GLN A 91 -11.26 -11.67 -1.35
N ILE A 92 -10.19 -11.27 -0.67
CA ILE A 92 -8.82 -11.68 -0.93
C ILE A 92 -8.15 -12.08 0.38
N THR A 93 -7.05 -12.82 0.28
CA THR A 93 -6.24 -13.13 1.44
C THR A 93 -5.01 -12.21 1.47
N VAL A 94 -4.75 -11.60 2.61
CA VAL A 94 -3.62 -10.68 2.82
C VAL A 94 -2.79 -11.15 4.00
N ARG A 95 -1.47 -11.17 3.83
CA ARG A 95 -0.51 -11.40 4.92
C ARG A 95 0.62 -10.38 4.88
N GLY A 96 1.06 -9.95 6.02
CA GLY A 96 2.04 -8.89 6.21
C GLY A 96 1.82 -8.12 7.51
N PRO A 97 2.46 -6.97 7.71
CA PRO A 97 3.34 -6.29 6.75
C PRO A 97 4.74 -6.92 6.70
N TYR A 98 5.44 -6.72 5.58
CA TYR A 98 6.82 -7.16 5.35
C TYR A 98 7.73 -5.99 5.01
N GLY A 99 9.03 -6.16 5.22
CA GLY A 99 10.06 -5.17 4.93
C GLY A 99 10.31 -4.20 6.08
N ASN A 100 11.42 -3.45 5.97
CA ASN A 100 11.90 -2.58 7.04
C ASN A 100 11.21 -1.19 7.04
N GLY A 101 10.62 -0.79 5.92
CA GLY A 101 10.03 0.54 5.76
C GLY A 101 11.05 1.67 5.63
N PHE A 102 10.57 2.90 5.50
CA PHE A 102 11.38 4.11 5.48
C PHE A 102 11.67 4.62 6.91
N PRO A 103 12.86 5.15 7.17
CA PRO A 103 13.28 5.64 8.50
C PRO A 103 12.68 7.02 8.81
N VAL A 104 11.36 7.12 8.80
CA VAL A 104 10.59 8.39 8.87
C VAL A 104 10.76 9.12 10.21
N ASP A 105 10.95 8.38 11.31
CA ASP A 105 11.05 8.95 12.65
C ASP A 105 12.51 9.16 13.09
N THR A 106 13.47 8.70 12.28
CA THR A 106 14.91 8.80 12.57
C THR A 106 15.64 9.63 11.52
N ASP A 107 16.03 9.01 10.41
CA ASP A 107 16.93 9.65 9.43
C ASP A 107 16.24 10.78 8.64
N PHE A 108 14.91 10.73 8.48
CA PHE A 108 14.15 11.76 7.79
C PHE A 108 13.79 12.94 8.67
N ALA A 109 13.77 12.75 9.99
CA ALA A 109 13.36 13.78 10.94
C ALA A 109 14.26 15.03 10.84
N GLY A 110 13.63 16.20 10.67
CA GLY A 110 14.31 17.49 10.54
C GLY A 110 15.01 17.72 9.20
N LYS A 111 14.90 16.80 8.23
CA LYS A 111 15.56 16.92 6.93
C LYS A 111 14.65 17.48 5.85
N ASP A 112 15.26 18.09 4.83
CA ASP A 112 14.62 18.33 3.55
C ASP A 112 14.55 17.01 2.79
N LEU A 113 13.38 16.70 2.23
CA LEU A 113 13.09 15.43 1.59
C LEU A 113 12.85 15.64 0.09
N LEU A 114 13.54 14.86 -0.73
CA LEU A 114 13.31 14.79 -2.16
C LEU A 114 12.86 13.37 -2.54
N PHE A 115 11.64 13.23 -3.02
CA PHE A 115 11.09 11.99 -3.53
C PHE A 115 11.15 11.95 -5.05
N ILE A 116 11.82 10.93 -5.60
CA ILE A 116 11.95 10.74 -7.05
C ILE A 116 11.25 9.44 -7.44
N ALA A 117 10.25 9.51 -8.30
CA ALA A 117 9.47 8.35 -8.73
C ALA A 117 9.28 8.29 -10.24
N GLY A 118 9.22 7.06 -10.76
CA GLY A 118 8.89 6.77 -12.16
C GLY A 118 7.74 5.76 -12.27
N GLY A 119 6.69 6.09 -13.03
CA GLY A 119 5.56 5.21 -13.26
C GLY A 119 4.95 4.66 -11.96
N ILE A 120 4.73 3.34 -11.90
CA ILE A 120 4.17 2.67 -10.70
C ILE A 120 5.10 2.75 -9.47
N GLY A 121 6.35 3.14 -9.62
CA GLY A 121 7.27 3.37 -8.51
C GLY A 121 6.82 4.47 -7.54
N LEU A 122 5.83 5.28 -7.90
CA LEU A 122 5.18 6.20 -6.97
C LEU A 122 4.38 5.47 -5.88
N ALA A 123 3.88 4.27 -6.14
CA ALA A 123 3.04 3.50 -5.20
C ALA A 123 3.69 3.32 -3.81
N PRO A 124 4.92 2.79 -3.67
CA PRO A 124 5.59 2.70 -2.37
C PRO A 124 5.89 4.06 -1.75
N LEU A 125 6.16 5.09 -2.55
CA LEU A 125 6.44 6.44 -2.06
C LEU A 125 5.18 7.18 -1.59
N HIS A 126 4.01 6.84 -2.13
CA HIS A 126 2.74 7.48 -1.76
C HIS A 126 2.46 7.36 -0.25
N SER A 127 2.74 6.20 0.34
CA SER A 127 2.59 5.97 1.78
C SER A 127 3.47 6.91 2.61
N VAL A 128 4.76 7.02 2.29
CA VAL A 128 5.69 7.86 3.03
C VAL A 128 5.45 9.36 2.79
N ILE A 129 5.11 9.75 1.57
CA ILE A 129 4.77 11.14 1.24
C ILE A 129 3.57 11.61 2.08
N ASN A 130 2.50 10.81 2.15
CA ASN A 130 1.33 11.15 2.94
C ASN A 130 1.61 11.13 4.45
N TYR A 131 2.46 10.20 4.93
CA TYR A 131 2.91 10.20 6.30
C TYR A 131 3.66 11.50 6.65
N CYS A 132 4.62 11.91 5.82
CA CYS A 132 5.38 13.15 6.03
C CYS A 132 4.50 14.40 5.92
N ARG A 133 3.47 14.38 5.07
CA ARG A 133 2.49 15.47 4.98
C ARG A 133 1.59 15.55 6.22
N TYR A 134 1.19 14.44 6.77
CA TYR A 134 0.39 14.38 8.00
C TYR A 134 1.18 14.92 9.21
N TYR A 135 2.44 14.52 9.34
CA TYR A 135 3.35 15.01 10.38
C TYR A 135 4.28 16.12 9.86
N ARG A 136 3.70 17.09 9.16
CA ARG A 136 4.43 18.10 8.38
C ARG A 136 5.53 18.82 9.15
N ASP A 137 5.29 19.13 10.42
CA ASP A 137 6.19 19.89 11.28
C ASP A 137 7.46 19.12 11.69
N ARG A 138 7.51 17.81 11.42
CA ARG A 138 8.68 16.98 11.72
C ARG A 138 9.75 17.03 10.64
N TYR A 139 9.47 17.60 9.47
CA TYR A 139 10.33 17.57 8.29
C TYR A 139 10.59 18.98 7.75
N GLY A 140 11.70 19.14 7.03
CA GLY A 140 12.01 20.34 6.26
C GLY A 140 11.15 20.48 4.99
N SER A 141 11.73 20.96 3.88
CA SER A 141 11.02 20.99 2.59
C SER A 141 10.71 19.58 2.08
N ILE A 142 9.62 19.45 1.34
CA ILE A 142 9.21 18.18 0.71
C ILE A 142 9.01 18.46 -0.77
N ASP A 143 9.91 17.93 -1.59
CA ASP A 143 9.88 18.03 -3.04
C ASP A 143 9.61 16.67 -3.68
N ILE A 144 8.83 16.66 -4.76
CA ILE A 144 8.47 15.44 -5.48
C ILE A 144 8.78 15.62 -6.94
N VAL A 145 9.61 14.74 -7.49
CA VAL A 145 9.88 14.64 -8.92
C VAL A 145 9.27 13.35 -9.45
N TYR A 146 8.35 13.48 -10.40
CA TYR A 146 7.64 12.34 -10.97
C TYR A 146 7.71 12.33 -12.48
N GLY A 147 8.05 11.17 -13.04
CA GLY A 147 8.04 10.90 -14.47
C GLY A 147 7.19 9.69 -14.81
N SER A 148 6.36 9.80 -15.85
CA SER A 148 5.65 8.67 -16.44
C SER A 148 5.62 8.78 -17.96
N ARG A 149 5.39 7.65 -18.64
CA ARG A 149 5.19 7.61 -20.10
C ARG A 149 3.72 7.83 -20.43
#